data_62ff631f6866734605da25db78716efa
#
_entry.id   62ff631f6866734605da25db78716efa
#
_cell.length_a   1.000
_cell.length_b   1.000
_cell.length_c   1.000
_cell.angle_alpha   90.00
_cell.angle_beta   90.00
_cell.angle_gamma   90.00
#
_symmetry.space_group_name_H-M   'P 1'
#
loop_
_entity.id
_entity.type
_entity.pdbx_description
1 polymer ?
#
loop_
_entity_poly.entity_id
_entity_poly.type
_entity_poly.pdbx_seq_one_letter_code
_entity_poly.pdbx_strand_id
1 'polypeptide(L)'
;VECKSWSGRFGGWWEDFIAEIRRVFPGFLTYSANWDEVDSVLFWDRLDLVGINAFYPLAHNNDASYDQYLQGARKQIDNLRELSRALDMPILFVEVGYTTRPNAAVEPWLWPDDMQSPPVDEWEQARAVSAILEAALPNRWLAGFFIWRYYTNIDDVSQEAIWGFSPHGKLAESLLREVFAVRWGADPESLPWEITSFSPGASGF
;
A
#
# COMPACT_ATOMS: atom_id res chain seq x y z
N VAL A 1 1.84 -0.60 -18.26
CA VAL A 1 1.71 0.77 -18.79
C VAL A 1 1.11 1.58 -17.66
N GLU A 2 1.90 2.42 -17.05
CA GLU A 2 1.43 3.32 -16.00
C GLU A 2 0.59 4.43 -16.64
N CYS A 3 -0.66 4.54 -16.24
CA CYS A 3 -1.50 5.67 -16.62
C CYS A 3 -1.20 6.82 -15.66
N LYS A 4 -0.61 7.90 -16.18
CA LYS A 4 -0.42 9.15 -15.42
C LYS A 4 -1.55 10.12 -15.76
N SER A 5 -1.96 10.94 -14.78
CA SER A 5 -3.05 11.90 -14.94
C SER A 5 -2.79 12.96 -16.03
N TRP A 6 -1.51 13.29 -16.27
CA TRP A 6 -1.11 14.38 -17.17
C TRP A 6 -1.88 15.67 -16.87
N SER A 7 -2.17 15.92 -15.59
CA SER A 7 -3.07 17.01 -15.16
C SER A 7 -2.60 18.39 -15.62
N GLY A 8 -1.30 18.60 -15.76
CA GLY A 8 -0.78 19.85 -16.35
C GLY A 8 -1.15 20.04 -17.83
N ARG A 9 -1.45 18.96 -18.57
CA ARG A 9 -1.85 19.01 -19.98
C ARG A 9 -3.37 18.92 -20.16
N PHE A 10 -4.05 18.17 -19.31
CA PHE A 10 -5.46 17.83 -19.44
C PHE A 10 -6.30 18.32 -18.24
N GLY A 11 -5.85 19.37 -17.52
CA GLY A 11 -6.53 19.86 -16.32
C GLY A 11 -8.00 20.18 -16.54
N GLY A 12 -8.34 20.94 -17.60
CA GLY A 12 -9.73 21.26 -17.91
C GLY A 12 -10.60 20.03 -18.21
N TRP A 13 -10.04 19.01 -18.87
CA TRP A 13 -10.75 17.76 -19.09
C TRP A 13 -11.03 17.03 -17.77
N TRP A 14 -10.07 17.01 -16.83
CA TRP A 14 -10.26 16.40 -15.52
C TRP A 14 -11.32 17.14 -14.69
N GLU A 15 -11.32 18.48 -14.72
CA GLU A 15 -12.33 19.29 -14.02
C GLU A 15 -13.74 18.99 -14.55
N ASP A 16 -13.93 18.97 -15.87
CA ASP A 16 -15.21 18.64 -16.48
C ASP A 16 -15.64 17.21 -16.15
N PHE A 17 -14.72 16.24 -16.24
CA PHE A 17 -15.00 14.85 -15.96
C PHE A 17 -15.42 14.61 -14.50
N ILE A 18 -14.70 15.20 -13.53
CA ILE A 18 -15.05 15.12 -12.11
C ILE A 18 -16.41 15.78 -11.85
N ALA A 19 -16.69 16.93 -12.48
CA ALA A 19 -17.98 17.59 -12.36
C ALA A 19 -19.14 16.73 -12.90
N GLU A 20 -18.92 15.99 -13.98
CA GLU A 20 -19.91 15.02 -14.51
C GLU A 20 -20.19 13.89 -13.51
N ILE A 21 -19.11 13.30 -12.92
CA ILE A 21 -19.27 12.27 -11.91
C ILE A 21 -20.05 12.80 -10.70
N ARG A 22 -19.74 14.01 -10.23
CA ARG A 22 -20.41 14.65 -9.09
C ARG A 22 -21.92 14.83 -9.31
N ARG A 23 -22.37 14.98 -10.55
CA ARG A 23 -23.81 15.10 -10.85
C ARG A 23 -24.61 13.80 -10.62
N VAL A 24 -23.96 12.64 -10.72
CA VAL A 24 -24.59 11.33 -10.64
C VAL A 24 -24.17 10.52 -9.41
N PHE A 25 -23.08 10.90 -8.75
CA PHE A 25 -22.56 10.21 -7.59
C PHE A 25 -22.27 11.18 -6.44
N PRO A 26 -23.05 11.12 -5.33
CA PRO A 26 -22.92 12.04 -4.20
C PRO A 26 -21.86 11.60 -3.16
N GLY A 27 -21.21 10.45 -3.36
CA GLY A 27 -20.24 9.89 -2.43
C GLY A 27 -18.86 10.52 -2.55
N PHE A 28 -17.94 10.06 -1.72
CA PHE A 28 -16.54 10.47 -1.77
C PHE A 28 -15.88 10.05 -3.07
N LEU A 29 -15.12 10.97 -3.65
CA LEU A 29 -14.33 10.72 -4.85
C LEU A 29 -12.86 10.90 -4.55
N THR A 30 -12.04 10.05 -5.16
CA THR A 30 -10.60 10.19 -5.20
C THR A 30 -10.06 9.81 -6.57
N TYR A 31 -8.84 10.20 -6.85
CA TYR A 31 -8.03 9.69 -7.96
C TYR A 31 -6.95 8.79 -7.38
N SER A 32 -6.68 7.66 -8.02
CA SER A 32 -5.65 6.72 -7.62
C SER A 32 -4.32 7.08 -8.30
N ALA A 33 -3.57 7.99 -7.68
CA ALA A 33 -2.27 8.42 -8.19
C ALA A 33 -1.19 7.39 -7.85
N ASN A 34 -0.24 7.16 -8.76
CA ASN A 34 0.96 6.43 -8.42
C ASN A 34 1.80 7.20 -7.40
N TRP A 35 2.53 6.49 -6.57
CA TRP A 35 3.36 7.05 -5.51
C TRP A 35 4.37 8.11 -6.01
N ASP A 36 4.83 7.98 -7.27
CA ASP A 36 5.78 8.90 -7.94
C ASP A 36 5.10 10.03 -8.71
N GLU A 37 3.77 10.09 -8.71
CA GLU A 37 2.97 11.07 -9.44
C GLU A 37 2.20 12.03 -8.53
N VAL A 38 1.95 11.65 -7.30
CA VAL A 38 0.99 12.30 -6.39
C VAL A 38 1.18 13.83 -6.28
N ASP A 39 2.43 14.30 -6.27
CA ASP A 39 2.77 15.72 -6.19
C ASP A 39 2.50 16.48 -7.48
N SER A 40 2.30 15.80 -8.60
CA SER A 40 2.07 16.41 -9.92
C SER A 40 0.59 16.48 -10.32
N VAL A 41 -0.29 15.92 -9.51
CA VAL A 41 -1.75 15.97 -9.75
C VAL A 41 -2.28 17.34 -9.33
N LEU A 42 -2.92 18.06 -10.26
CA LEU A 42 -3.34 19.46 -10.07
C LEU A 42 -4.83 19.64 -9.72
N PHE A 43 -5.61 18.56 -9.63
CA PHE A 43 -7.05 18.62 -9.39
C PHE A 43 -7.49 18.00 -8.04
N TRP A 44 -6.56 17.91 -7.07
CA TRP A 44 -6.91 17.40 -5.74
C TRP A 44 -8.03 18.19 -5.08
N ASP A 45 -8.06 19.51 -5.28
CA ASP A 45 -9.09 20.43 -4.77
C ASP A 45 -10.52 20.13 -5.26
N ARG A 46 -10.67 19.27 -6.27
CA ARG A 46 -11.95 18.79 -6.81
C ARG A 46 -12.40 17.46 -6.20
N LEU A 47 -11.56 16.85 -5.40
CA LEU A 47 -11.76 15.52 -4.80
C LEU A 47 -11.93 15.64 -3.28
N ASP A 48 -12.24 14.53 -2.62
CA ASP A 48 -12.50 14.50 -1.17
C ASP A 48 -11.30 13.98 -0.38
N LEU A 49 -10.42 13.22 -1.03
CA LEU A 49 -9.20 12.66 -0.44
C LEU A 49 -8.13 12.45 -1.52
N VAL A 50 -6.89 12.39 -1.07
CA VAL A 50 -5.74 12.04 -1.91
C VAL A 50 -5.60 10.53 -1.92
N GLY A 51 -5.87 9.90 -3.06
CA GLY A 51 -5.70 8.45 -3.25
C GLY A 51 -4.32 8.11 -3.80
N ILE A 52 -3.65 7.13 -3.22
CA ILE A 52 -2.28 6.75 -3.61
C ILE A 52 -2.16 5.25 -3.77
N ASN A 53 -1.58 4.82 -4.92
CA ASN A 53 -1.02 3.49 -5.08
C ASN A 53 0.35 3.50 -4.40
N ALA A 54 0.38 3.05 -3.14
CA ALA A 54 1.49 3.25 -2.21
C ALA A 54 2.56 2.15 -2.32
N PHE A 55 3.07 1.92 -3.53
CA PHE A 55 4.19 1.00 -3.78
C PHE A 55 5.53 1.72 -3.55
N TYR A 56 5.72 2.23 -2.34
CA TYR A 56 6.94 2.96 -1.99
C TYR A 56 8.14 2.05 -1.86
N PRO A 57 9.30 2.39 -2.49
CA PRO A 57 10.56 1.75 -2.14
C PRO A 57 10.93 2.11 -0.71
N LEU A 58 11.25 1.09 0.10
CA LEU A 58 11.62 1.26 1.51
C LEU A 58 13.14 1.19 1.72
N ALA A 59 13.88 0.69 0.71
CA ALA A 59 15.32 0.64 0.72
C ALA A 59 15.88 0.90 -0.69
N HIS A 60 17.20 1.15 -0.77
CA HIS A 60 17.89 1.40 -2.03
C HIS A 60 18.88 0.28 -2.41
N ASN A 61 19.08 -0.68 -1.53
CA ASN A 61 19.97 -1.80 -1.70
C ASN A 61 19.33 -3.09 -1.25
N ASN A 62 19.79 -4.17 -1.83
CA ASN A 62 19.43 -5.51 -1.43
C ASN A 62 19.92 -5.80 -0.01
N ASP A 63 19.33 -6.79 0.65
CA ASP A 63 19.67 -7.22 2.01
C ASP A 63 19.51 -6.14 3.10
N ALA A 64 18.63 -5.16 2.86
CA ALA A 64 18.34 -4.14 3.85
C ALA A 64 17.66 -4.74 5.09
N SER A 65 18.03 -4.24 6.26
CA SER A 65 17.43 -4.64 7.53
C SER A 65 16.01 -4.08 7.69
N TYR A 66 15.24 -4.64 8.62
CA TYR A 66 13.94 -4.10 8.98
C TYR A 66 13.99 -2.63 9.41
N ASP A 67 15.01 -2.24 10.18
CA ASP A 67 15.19 -0.85 10.61
C ASP A 67 15.40 0.10 9.41
N GLN A 68 16.07 -0.36 8.37
CA GLN A 68 16.25 0.41 7.14
C GLN A 68 14.91 0.52 6.38
N TYR A 69 14.10 -0.53 6.31
CA TYR A 69 12.75 -0.46 5.76
C TYR A 69 11.87 0.52 6.53
N LEU A 70 11.89 0.45 7.85
CA LEU A 70 11.11 1.35 8.69
C LEU A 70 11.58 2.81 8.55
N GLN A 71 12.87 3.05 8.44
CA GLN A 71 13.42 4.37 8.18
C GLN A 71 12.97 4.91 6.82
N GLY A 72 13.03 4.07 5.77
CA GLY A 72 12.53 4.42 4.45
C GLY A 72 11.04 4.71 4.45
N ALA A 73 10.24 3.87 5.11
CA ALA A 73 8.80 4.09 5.28
C ALA A 73 8.51 5.41 5.99
N ARG A 74 9.16 5.70 7.11
CA ARG A 74 8.99 6.95 7.85
C ARG A 74 9.28 8.18 6.99
N LYS A 75 10.33 8.13 6.17
CA LYS A 75 10.63 9.22 5.24
C LYS A 75 9.50 9.47 4.25
N GLN A 76 8.92 8.42 3.66
CA GLN A 76 7.78 8.55 2.75
C GLN A 76 6.55 9.10 3.47
N ILE A 77 6.27 8.60 4.67
CA ILE A 77 5.14 9.05 5.48
C ILE A 77 5.29 10.51 5.92
N ASP A 78 6.49 10.98 6.20
CA ASP A 78 6.75 12.40 6.50
C ASP A 78 6.46 13.30 5.30
N ASN A 79 6.86 12.89 4.08
CA ASN A 79 6.52 13.60 2.85
C ASN A 79 4.98 13.69 2.65
N LEU A 80 4.28 12.57 2.87
CA LEU A 80 2.83 12.53 2.76
C LEU A 80 2.11 13.38 3.82
N ARG A 81 2.68 13.49 5.00
CA ARG A 81 2.16 14.40 6.04
C ARG A 81 2.21 15.85 5.56
N GLU A 82 3.31 16.25 4.94
CA GLU A 82 3.42 17.61 4.38
C GLU A 82 2.43 17.84 3.24
N LEU A 83 2.24 16.85 2.35
CA LEU A 83 1.23 16.91 1.29
C LEU A 83 -0.18 17.05 1.86
N SER A 84 -0.55 16.20 2.83
CA SER A 84 -1.87 16.26 3.49
C SER A 84 -2.13 17.63 4.13
N ARG A 85 -1.11 18.21 4.78
CA ARG A 85 -1.22 19.57 5.36
C ARG A 85 -1.34 20.65 4.31
N ALA A 86 -0.57 20.56 3.22
CA ALA A 86 -0.59 21.55 2.15
C ALA A 86 -1.94 21.60 1.43
N LEU A 87 -2.59 20.45 1.28
CA LEU A 87 -3.90 20.31 0.64
C LEU A 87 -5.07 20.41 1.62
N ASP A 88 -4.81 20.34 2.93
CA ASP A 88 -5.84 20.19 3.98
C ASP A 88 -6.78 19.00 3.71
N MET A 89 -6.20 17.88 3.26
CA MET A 89 -6.95 16.69 2.83
C MET A 89 -6.40 15.41 3.46
N PRO A 90 -7.29 14.44 3.81
CA PRO A 90 -6.87 13.11 4.22
C PRO A 90 -6.28 12.32 3.04
N ILE A 91 -5.41 11.37 3.35
CA ILE A 91 -4.79 10.47 2.37
C ILE A 91 -5.33 9.05 2.56
N LEU A 92 -5.62 8.38 1.45
CA LEU A 92 -6.02 6.98 1.39
C LEU A 92 -4.99 6.20 0.58
N PHE A 93 -4.42 5.14 1.14
CA PHE A 93 -3.68 4.17 0.34
C PHE A 93 -4.68 3.28 -0.41
N VAL A 94 -4.93 3.63 -1.66
CA VAL A 94 -5.87 2.89 -2.53
C VAL A 94 -5.32 1.51 -2.86
N GLU A 95 -4.00 1.41 -2.93
CA GLU A 95 -3.27 0.15 -3.03
C GLU A 95 -2.00 0.24 -2.18
N VAL A 96 -1.74 -0.79 -1.40
CA VAL A 96 -0.44 -1.00 -0.75
C VAL A 96 -0.13 -2.49 -0.70
N GLY A 97 1.07 -2.85 -1.13
CA GLY A 97 1.48 -4.25 -1.14
C GLY A 97 2.92 -4.44 -1.60
N TYR A 98 3.47 -5.58 -1.25
CA TYR A 98 4.79 -6.05 -1.64
C TYR A 98 4.67 -7.52 -2.02
N THR A 99 5.48 -7.97 -2.97
CA THR A 99 5.52 -9.38 -3.35
C THR A 99 6.35 -10.19 -2.36
N THR A 100 6.26 -11.52 -2.43
CA THR A 100 7.16 -12.42 -1.68
C THR A 100 8.48 -12.68 -2.41
N ARG A 101 8.90 -11.80 -3.33
CA ARG A 101 10.23 -11.86 -3.93
C ARG A 101 11.28 -11.36 -2.93
N PRO A 102 12.50 -11.92 -2.94
CA PRO A 102 13.62 -11.27 -2.27
C PRO A 102 13.76 -9.80 -2.75
N ASN A 103 14.05 -8.90 -1.84
CA ASN A 103 14.23 -7.46 -2.10
C ASN A 103 12.99 -6.75 -2.73
N ALA A 104 11.80 -7.27 -2.51
CA ALA A 104 10.57 -6.64 -3.01
C ALA A 104 10.37 -5.21 -2.50
N ALA A 105 10.92 -4.85 -1.35
CA ALA A 105 10.87 -3.51 -0.80
C ALA A 105 11.80 -2.49 -1.48
N VAL A 106 12.67 -2.92 -2.40
CA VAL A 106 13.54 -2.02 -3.19
C VAL A 106 12.82 -1.53 -4.44
N GLU A 107 12.16 -2.43 -5.16
CA GLU A 107 11.38 -2.13 -6.37
C GLU A 107 9.99 -2.81 -6.28
N PRO A 108 9.10 -2.32 -5.41
CA PRO A 108 7.84 -3.00 -5.11
C PRO A 108 6.89 -3.12 -6.31
N TRP A 109 7.01 -2.26 -7.30
CA TRP A 109 6.21 -2.30 -8.54
C TRP A 109 6.71 -3.31 -9.57
N LEU A 110 7.92 -3.86 -9.38
CA LEU A 110 8.54 -4.75 -10.37
C LEU A 110 7.81 -6.08 -10.43
N TRP A 111 7.37 -6.43 -11.63
CA TRP A 111 6.81 -7.73 -11.96
C TRP A 111 7.76 -8.44 -12.95
N PRO A 112 8.26 -9.64 -12.66
CA PRO A 112 9.17 -10.34 -13.56
C PRO A 112 8.53 -10.62 -14.92
N ASP A 113 9.14 -10.11 -15.99
CA ASP A 113 8.61 -10.23 -17.37
C ASP A 113 8.76 -11.64 -17.96
N ASP A 114 9.75 -12.38 -17.51
CA ASP A 114 10.15 -13.67 -18.10
C ASP A 114 9.42 -14.88 -17.53
N MET A 115 8.44 -14.68 -16.65
CA MET A 115 7.67 -15.75 -15.99
C MET A 115 8.55 -16.78 -15.25
N GLN A 116 9.84 -16.49 -15.06
CA GLN A 116 10.66 -17.28 -14.17
C GLN A 116 10.22 -17.00 -12.74
N SER A 117 9.87 -18.08 -12.01
CA SER A 117 9.47 -17.94 -10.62
C SER A 117 10.68 -17.56 -9.78
N PRO A 118 10.74 -16.34 -9.25
CA PRO A 118 11.77 -15.98 -8.29
C PRO A 118 11.64 -16.83 -7.02
N PRO A 119 12.68 -16.94 -6.21
CA PRO A 119 12.55 -17.50 -4.88
C PRO A 119 11.44 -16.82 -4.08
N VAL A 120 10.76 -17.58 -3.24
CA VAL A 120 9.72 -17.05 -2.36
C VAL A 120 10.35 -16.71 -1.00
N ASP A 121 10.19 -15.47 -0.57
CA ASP A 121 10.57 -14.98 0.74
C ASP A 121 9.37 -14.28 1.40
N GLU A 122 8.60 -15.04 2.17
CA GLU A 122 7.44 -14.50 2.88
C GLU A 122 7.81 -13.49 3.97
N TRP A 123 9.03 -13.60 4.53
CA TRP A 123 9.55 -12.63 5.50
C TRP A 123 9.77 -11.27 4.87
N GLU A 124 10.22 -11.25 3.63
CA GLU A 124 10.39 -10.01 2.88
C GLU A 124 9.07 -9.26 2.74
N GLN A 125 8.02 -9.95 2.29
CA GLN A 125 6.68 -9.36 2.19
C GLN A 125 6.17 -8.88 3.56
N ALA A 126 6.27 -9.72 4.58
CA ALA A 126 5.79 -9.40 5.92
C ALA A 126 6.52 -8.20 6.52
N ARG A 127 7.86 -8.14 6.39
CA ARG A 127 8.67 -7.00 6.87
C ARG A 127 8.34 -5.70 6.15
N ALA A 128 8.18 -5.75 4.82
CA ALA A 128 7.87 -4.56 4.02
C ALA A 128 6.47 -4.01 4.36
N VAL A 129 5.46 -4.90 4.41
CA VAL A 129 4.09 -4.53 4.84
C VAL A 129 4.09 -3.99 6.27
N SER A 130 4.80 -4.64 7.20
CA SER A 130 4.91 -4.16 8.57
C SER A 130 5.50 -2.77 8.65
N ALA A 131 6.62 -2.52 7.97
CA ALA A 131 7.33 -1.24 8.04
C ALA A 131 6.47 -0.07 7.54
N ILE A 132 5.80 -0.24 6.40
CA ILE A 132 4.94 0.84 5.87
C ILE A 132 3.72 1.08 6.75
N LEU A 133 3.07 0.04 7.28
CA LEU A 133 1.91 0.20 8.15
C LEU A 133 2.30 0.73 9.53
N GLU A 134 3.42 0.30 10.13
CA GLU A 134 3.93 0.84 11.38
C GLU A 134 4.18 2.34 11.30
N ALA A 135 4.75 2.80 10.18
CA ALA A 135 4.99 4.23 9.96
C ALA A 135 3.69 5.01 9.69
N ALA A 136 2.74 4.43 8.96
CA ALA A 136 1.55 5.12 8.46
C ALA A 136 0.40 5.20 9.47
N LEU A 137 0.07 4.09 10.14
CA LEU A 137 -1.12 3.94 10.99
C LEU A 137 -1.24 4.91 12.17
N PRO A 138 -0.15 5.38 12.83
CA PRO A 138 -0.26 6.37 13.89
C PRO A 138 -0.77 7.74 13.44
N ASN A 139 -0.84 8.01 12.14
CA ASN A 139 -1.17 9.33 11.61
C ASN A 139 -2.68 9.50 11.39
N ARG A 140 -3.26 10.55 11.96
CA ARG A 140 -4.71 10.83 11.88
C ARG A 140 -5.17 11.31 10.50
N TRP A 141 -4.24 11.80 9.69
CA TRP A 141 -4.52 12.22 8.31
C TRP A 141 -4.62 11.03 7.34
N LEU A 142 -4.19 9.82 7.76
CA LEU A 142 -4.40 8.60 6.97
C LEU A 142 -5.84 8.13 7.19
N ALA A 143 -6.66 8.22 6.13
CA ALA A 143 -8.05 7.78 6.14
C ALA A 143 -8.17 6.24 6.21
N GLY A 144 -7.21 5.52 5.61
CA GLY A 144 -7.19 4.07 5.60
C GLY A 144 -6.26 3.50 4.54
N PHE A 145 -6.36 2.21 4.32
CA PHE A 145 -5.59 1.52 3.29
C PHE A 145 -6.32 0.28 2.77
N PHE A 146 -6.05 -0.08 1.50
CA PHE A 146 -6.45 -1.33 0.88
C PHE A 146 -5.20 -2.13 0.52
N ILE A 147 -5.20 -3.40 0.90
CA ILE A 147 -4.10 -4.31 0.57
C ILE A 147 -4.22 -4.77 -0.88
N TRP A 148 -3.16 -4.58 -1.64
CA TRP A 148 -3.00 -5.16 -2.96
C TRP A 148 -2.22 -6.48 -2.86
N ARG A 149 -2.85 -7.70 -3.07
CA ARG A 149 -4.27 -7.81 -3.34
C ARG A 149 -4.84 -9.10 -2.77
N TYR A 150 -6.16 -9.16 -2.60
CA TYR A 150 -6.89 -10.40 -2.36
C TYR A 150 -7.75 -10.75 -3.58
N TYR A 151 -7.93 -12.04 -3.82
CA TYR A 151 -8.81 -12.54 -4.88
C TYR A 151 -10.18 -12.93 -4.32
N THR A 152 -11.23 -12.80 -5.15
CA THR A 152 -12.61 -13.12 -4.74
C THR A 152 -12.80 -14.60 -4.43
N ASN A 153 -12.11 -15.48 -5.18
CA ASN A 153 -12.04 -16.90 -4.84
C ASN A 153 -10.74 -17.14 -4.09
N ILE A 154 -10.81 -17.13 -2.77
CA ILE A 154 -9.66 -17.27 -1.89
C ILE A 154 -9.00 -18.66 -1.98
N ASP A 155 -9.76 -19.68 -2.37
CA ASP A 155 -9.26 -21.06 -2.50
C ASP A 155 -8.54 -21.30 -3.85
N ASP A 156 -8.69 -20.39 -4.80
CA ASP A 156 -8.05 -20.49 -6.12
C ASP A 156 -6.69 -19.79 -6.14
N VAL A 157 -5.65 -20.53 -5.74
CA VAL A 157 -4.28 -20.04 -5.73
C VAL A 157 -3.66 -19.92 -7.14
N SER A 158 -4.38 -20.33 -8.19
CA SER A 158 -3.88 -20.23 -9.56
C SER A 158 -3.98 -18.82 -10.15
N GLN A 159 -4.74 -17.93 -9.52
CA GLN A 159 -4.96 -16.55 -9.98
C GLN A 159 -3.72 -15.67 -9.87
N GLU A 160 -2.73 -16.07 -9.06
CA GLU A 160 -1.47 -15.39 -8.92
C GLU A 160 -0.33 -16.37 -8.66
N ALA A 161 0.88 -16.03 -9.13
CA ALA A 161 2.06 -16.77 -8.79
C ALA A 161 2.34 -16.72 -7.28
N ILE A 162 2.90 -17.80 -6.72
CA ILE A 162 3.20 -17.91 -5.28
C ILE A 162 4.07 -16.76 -4.76
N TRP A 163 4.92 -16.19 -5.60
CA TRP A 163 5.79 -15.05 -5.30
C TRP A 163 5.07 -13.69 -5.41
N GLY A 164 3.79 -13.66 -5.74
CA GLY A 164 3.02 -12.45 -6.00
C GLY A 164 2.60 -11.66 -4.74
N PHE A 165 1.71 -10.71 -4.95
CA PHE A 165 1.30 -9.74 -3.92
C PHE A 165 0.35 -10.31 -2.87
N SER A 166 -0.46 -11.32 -3.21
CA SER A 166 -1.46 -11.83 -2.27
C SER A 166 -0.82 -12.26 -0.96
N PRO A 167 -1.26 -11.74 0.18
CA PRO A 167 -0.79 -12.19 1.49
C PRO A 167 -1.47 -13.48 1.94
N HIS A 168 -2.50 -13.95 1.22
CA HIS A 168 -3.31 -15.10 1.60
C HIS A 168 -2.47 -16.36 1.79
N GLY A 169 -2.60 -16.99 2.97
CA GLY A 169 -1.84 -18.19 3.35
C GLY A 169 -0.36 -17.93 3.64
N LYS A 170 0.07 -16.67 3.74
CA LYS A 170 1.46 -16.27 3.98
C LYS A 170 1.63 -15.53 5.30
N LEU A 171 2.87 -15.31 5.75
CA LEU A 171 3.18 -14.60 7.00
C LEU A 171 2.53 -13.20 7.08
N ALA A 172 2.48 -12.48 5.96
CA ALA A 172 1.87 -11.16 5.91
C ALA A 172 0.36 -11.18 6.22
N GLU A 173 -0.35 -12.27 5.98
CA GLU A 173 -1.76 -12.37 6.34
C GLU A 173 -1.96 -12.34 7.85
N SER A 174 -1.14 -13.07 8.60
CA SER A 174 -1.21 -13.07 10.08
C SER A 174 -0.95 -11.66 10.64
N LEU A 175 0.07 -10.97 10.12
CA LEU A 175 0.36 -9.58 10.47
C LEU A 175 -0.85 -8.67 10.21
N LEU A 176 -1.45 -8.77 9.04
CA LEU A 176 -2.60 -7.93 8.67
C LEU A 176 -3.80 -8.19 9.58
N ARG A 177 -4.04 -9.44 9.98
CA ARG A 177 -5.10 -9.77 10.95
C ARG A 177 -4.89 -9.07 12.28
N GLU A 178 -3.67 -9.06 12.81
CA GLU A 178 -3.34 -8.33 14.03
C GLU A 178 -3.58 -6.82 13.86
N VAL A 179 -3.11 -6.23 12.76
CA VAL A 179 -3.30 -4.80 12.47
C VAL A 179 -4.79 -4.46 12.41
N PHE A 180 -5.60 -5.26 11.70
CA PHE A 180 -7.03 -5.03 11.59
C PHE A 180 -7.75 -5.24 12.93
N ALA A 181 -7.38 -6.25 13.71
CA ALA A 181 -7.95 -6.51 15.02
C ALA A 181 -7.71 -5.33 15.98
N VAL A 182 -6.49 -4.84 16.07
CA VAL A 182 -6.14 -3.71 16.97
C VAL A 182 -6.80 -2.40 16.50
N ARG A 183 -6.82 -2.13 15.21
CA ARG A 183 -7.31 -0.84 14.68
C ARG A 183 -8.83 -0.70 14.75
N TRP A 184 -9.57 -1.79 14.57
CA TRP A 184 -11.04 -1.77 14.51
C TRP A 184 -11.72 -2.50 15.66
N GLY A 185 -10.99 -2.83 16.72
CA GLY A 185 -11.57 -3.37 17.96
C GLY A 185 -12.11 -4.81 17.81
N ALA A 186 -11.66 -5.55 16.80
CA ALA A 186 -11.89 -6.98 16.75
C ALA A 186 -11.07 -7.62 17.88
N ASP A 187 -11.72 -8.47 18.70
CA ASP A 187 -11.02 -9.25 19.71
C ASP A 187 -10.04 -10.24 19.02
N PRO A 188 -8.73 -10.09 19.21
CA PRO A 188 -7.76 -11.02 18.61
C PRO A 188 -8.01 -12.47 18.98
N GLU A 189 -8.57 -12.74 20.19
CA GLU A 189 -8.92 -14.07 20.65
C GLU A 189 -10.15 -14.66 19.95
N SER A 190 -10.97 -13.80 19.32
CA SER A 190 -12.12 -14.24 18.52
C SER A 190 -11.76 -14.67 17.10
N LEU A 191 -10.52 -14.43 16.67
CA LEU A 191 -10.03 -14.88 15.38
C LEU A 191 -9.72 -16.37 15.41
N PRO A 192 -10.08 -17.16 14.39
CA PRO A 192 -10.05 -18.63 14.43
C PRO A 192 -8.65 -19.27 14.31
N TRP A 193 -7.58 -18.56 14.67
CA TRP A 193 -6.19 -19.03 14.63
C TRP A 193 -5.36 -18.52 15.80
N GLU A 194 -4.48 -19.37 16.26
CA GLU A 194 -3.39 -18.97 17.17
C GLU A 194 -2.39 -18.10 16.39
N ILE A 195 -2.38 -16.80 16.69
CA ILE A 195 -1.35 -15.91 16.23
C ILE A 195 -0.14 -16.10 17.12
N THR A 196 0.85 -16.87 16.66
CA THR A 196 2.18 -16.84 17.27
C THR A 196 2.76 -15.45 17.04
N SER A 197 3.09 -14.75 18.11
CA SER A 197 3.59 -13.37 18.13
C SER A 197 4.61 -13.12 17.02
N PHE A 198 4.19 -12.33 16.01
CA PHE A 198 5.09 -11.81 14.99
C PHE A 198 5.85 -10.63 15.61
N SER A 199 7.15 -10.75 15.75
CA SER A 199 8.04 -9.66 16.12
C SER A 199 8.86 -9.27 14.88
N PRO A 200 8.49 -8.19 14.16
CA PRO A 200 9.15 -7.80 12.91
C PRO A 200 10.64 -7.43 13.07
N GLY A 201 11.08 -7.16 14.31
CA GLY A 201 12.47 -6.86 14.64
C GLY A 201 13.28 -8.07 15.11
N ALA A 202 12.70 -9.27 15.19
CA ALA A 202 13.47 -10.47 15.53
C ALA A 202 14.28 -10.89 14.29
N SER A 203 15.52 -10.40 14.22
CA SER A 203 16.55 -10.89 13.31
C SER A 203 16.90 -12.32 13.74
N GLY A 204 16.25 -13.27 13.14
CA GLY A 204 16.63 -14.67 13.22
C GLY A 204 16.95 -15.15 11.81
N PHE A 205 18.22 -15.07 11.48
CA PHE A 205 19.13 -15.81 10.62
C PHE A 205 20.08 -14.91 9.87
#